data_37365fabef91d52197808c79f7a73302
#
_entry.id   37365fabef91d52197808c79f7a73302
#
_cell.length_a   1.000
_cell.length_b   1.000
_cell.length_c   1.000
_cell.angle_alpha   90.00
_cell.angle_beta   90.00
_cell.angle_gamma   90.00
#
_symmetry.space_group_name_H-M   'P 1'
#
loop_
_entity.id
_entity.type
_entity.pdbx_description
1 polymer ?
#
loop_
_entity_poly.entity_id
_entity_poly.type
_entity_poly.pdbx_seq_one_letter_code
_entity_poly.pdbx_strand_id
1 'polypeptide(L)'
;TCYIDNDRNIIAEFGWLVRAWLYSGSWLISDIIAFHAPEVETTNLPEEPGITYIPMPAFSRAHAEWADYPFINSLGYFSSPEIAAIASYRCVLRTDCDCFLTPHFKNLNPRLTTFGAGQYAGEPEVVHRLAVIAERWGIKPVFNNIGSSVFGKVENIITYTNIHLEYCKRLLEEEFKDGIGKWPGWYKGVLSMYAGQLAAQSYFGLALNIGGLDVHCMCHDPIGSQDYHIHAWHSYEHFSKFNWRSGKYRDIDFKALNPLIIADYCLWIAGKGPE
;
A
#
# COMPACT_ATOMS: atom_id res chain seq x y z
N THR A 1 3.38 -3.25 8.23
CA THR A 1 2.16 -2.79 8.90
C THR A 1 1.13 -2.34 7.87
N CYS A 2 -0.15 -2.55 8.14
CA CYS A 2 -1.30 -2.17 7.31
C CYS A 2 -2.51 -1.83 8.19
N TYR A 3 -3.57 -1.32 7.56
CA TYR A 3 -4.87 -1.09 8.19
C TYR A 3 -5.95 -1.96 7.55
N ILE A 4 -6.76 -2.63 8.36
CA ILE A 4 -7.86 -3.50 7.95
C ILE A 4 -9.18 -2.79 8.23
N ASP A 5 -9.83 -2.28 7.19
CA ASP A 5 -11.20 -1.74 7.29
C ASP A 5 -12.20 -2.88 7.53
N ASN A 6 -13.36 -2.55 8.11
CA ASN A 6 -14.48 -3.49 8.25
C ASN A 6 -15.19 -3.70 6.90
N ASP A 7 -14.46 -4.28 5.96
CA ASP A 7 -14.92 -4.68 4.64
C ASP A 7 -14.44 -6.12 4.35
N ARG A 8 -15.37 -6.98 3.95
CA ARG A 8 -15.10 -8.40 3.70
C ARG A 8 -14.00 -8.63 2.64
N ASN A 9 -13.87 -7.72 1.68
CA ASN A 9 -12.84 -7.85 0.64
C ASN A 9 -11.47 -7.48 1.20
N ILE A 10 -11.39 -6.42 2.01
CA ILE A 10 -10.14 -6.02 2.68
C ILE A 10 -9.68 -7.12 3.64
N ILE A 11 -10.61 -7.74 4.38
CA ILE A 11 -10.31 -8.87 5.26
C ILE A 11 -9.76 -10.07 4.45
N ALA A 12 -10.36 -10.39 3.30
CA ALA A 12 -9.88 -11.45 2.42
C ALA A 12 -8.48 -11.13 1.83
N GLU A 13 -8.26 -9.88 1.43
CA GLU A 13 -7.00 -9.38 0.89
C GLU A 13 -5.90 -9.39 1.96
N PHE A 14 -6.21 -9.06 3.20
CA PHE A 14 -5.29 -9.25 4.31
C PHE A 14 -4.87 -10.72 4.46
N GLY A 15 -5.79 -11.66 4.24
CA GLY A 15 -5.47 -13.09 4.18
C GLY A 15 -4.45 -13.42 3.06
N TRP A 16 -4.46 -12.69 1.93
CA TRP A 16 -3.44 -12.88 0.89
C TRP A 16 -2.07 -12.41 1.37
N LEU A 17 -2.00 -11.24 2.00
CA LEU A 17 -0.77 -10.70 2.56
C LEU A 17 -0.15 -11.67 3.58
N VAL A 18 -0.96 -12.22 4.49
CA VAL A 18 -0.50 -13.20 5.49
C VAL A 18 0.02 -14.47 4.82
N ARG A 19 -0.72 -15.05 3.86
CA ARG A 19 -0.26 -16.24 3.13
C ARG A 19 1.03 -15.98 2.35
N ALA A 20 1.15 -14.81 1.71
CA ALA A 20 2.38 -14.42 1.02
C ALA A 20 3.55 -14.25 1.99
N TRP A 21 3.31 -13.68 3.18
CA TRP A 21 4.30 -13.53 4.24
C TRP A 21 4.81 -14.89 4.75
N LEU A 22 3.91 -15.87 4.94
CA LEU A 22 4.28 -17.24 5.29
C LEU A 22 5.06 -17.92 4.17
N TYR A 23 4.52 -17.93 2.95
CA TYR A 23 5.14 -18.61 1.81
C TYR A 23 6.51 -18.03 1.44
N SER A 24 6.68 -16.74 1.49
CA SER A 24 7.95 -16.07 1.18
C SER A 24 9.04 -16.35 2.23
N GLY A 25 8.70 -16.94 3.38
CA GLY A 25 9.60 -17.09 4.52
C GLY A 25 9.87 -15.77 5.25
N SER A 26 9.12 -14.72 4.98
CA SER A 26 9.30 -13.40 5.61
C SER A 26 8.98 -13.44 7.11
N TRP A 27 8.16 -14.38 7.57
CA TRP A 27 7.85 -14.61 8.98
C TRP A 27 9.08 -14.96 9.84
N LEU A 28 10.16 -15.41 9.23
CA LEU A 28 11.43 -15.69 9.94
C LEU A 28 12.20 -14.42 10.36
N ILE A 29 11.87 -13.27 9.75
CA ILE A 29 12.63 -12.02 9.89
C ILE A 29 11.76 -10.80 10.20
N SER A 30 10.45 -10.96 10.22
CA SER A 30 9.51 -9.86 10.42
C SER A 30 8.21 -10.32 11.06
N ASP A 31 7.53 -9.39 11.71
CA ASP A 31 6.19 -9.55 12.23
C ASP A 31 5.19 -8.72 11.41
N ILE A 32 3.91 -9.04 11.50
CA ILE A 32 2.82 -8.22 10.98
C ILE A 32 2.16 -7.50 12.14
N ILE A 33 2.20 -6.17 12.14
CA ILE A 33 1.39 -5.34 13.03
C ILE A 33 0.23 -4.80 12.19
N ALA A 34 -0.96 -5.34 12.41
CA ALA A 34 -2.16 -5.01 11.68
C ALA A 34 -3.08 -4.14 12.56
N PHE A 35 -3.26 -2.89 12.18
CA PHE A 35 -4.28 -2.03 12.77
C PHE A 35 -5.62 -2.35 12.11
N HIS A 36 -6.71 -2.32 12.84
CA HIS A 36 -8.01 -2.70 12.29
C HIS A 36 -9.16 -1.89 12.90
N ALA A 37 -10.22 -1.70 12.13
CA ALA A 37 -11.44 -1.11 12.64
C ALA A 37 -11.98 -1.95 13.81
N PRO A 38 -12.47 -1.35 14.90
CA PRO A 38 -12.93 -2.08 16.09
C PRO A 38 -14.07 -3.07 15.80
N GLU A 39 -14.82 -2.84 14.73
CA GLU A 39 -15.92 -3.71 14.27
C GLU A 39 -15.45 -4.99 13.55
N VAL A 40 -14.16 -5.07 13.24
CA VAL A 40 -13.59 -6.30 12.65
C VAL A 40 -13.47 -7.36 13.74
N GLU A 41 -14.18 -8.46 13.55
CA GLU A 41 -14.07 -9.64 14.42
C GLU A 41 -12.73 -10.33 14.14
N THR A 42 -11.81 -10.26 15.09
CA THR A 42 -10.45 -10.83 14.93
C THR A 42 -10.45 -12.35 14.75
N THR A 43 -11.50 -13.03 15.18
CA THR A 43 -11.72 -14.48 14.91
C THR A 43 -11.87 -14.81 13.42
N ASN A 44 -12.16 -13.80 12.59
CA ASN A 44 -12.23 -13.94 11.13
C ASN A 44 -10.89 -13.61 10.43
N LEU A 45 -9.88 -13.24 11.21
CA LEU A 45 -8.54 -12.92 10.70
C LEU A 45 -7.59 -14.13 10.88
N PRO A 46 -6.54 -14.25 10.06
CA PRO A 46 -5.55 -15.30 10.23
C PRO A 46 -4.89 -15.26 11.61
N GLU A 47 -4.82 -16.39 12.29
CA GLU A 47 -4.18 -16.51 13.61
C GLU A 47 -2.82 -17.23 13.45
N GLU A 48 -1.76 -16.42 13.34
CA GLU A 48 -0.39 -16.93 13.16
C GLU A 48 0.56 -16.29 14.17
N PRO A 49 1.57 -16.99 14.65
CA PRO A 49 2.65 -16.41 15.45
C PRO A 49 3.34 -15.28 14.71
N GLY A 50 3.57 -14.14 15.39
CA GLY A 50 4.17 -12.95 14.78
C GLY A 50 3.16 -11.99 14.14
N ILE A 51 1.84 -12.25 14.27
CA ILE A 51 0.81 -11.27 13.92
C ILE A 51 0.25 -10.64 15.21
N THR A 52 0.21 -9.31 15.23
CA THR A 52 -0.42 -8.54 16.31
C THR A 52 -1.54 -7.68 15.74
N TYR A 53 -2.72 -7.80 16.31
CA TYR A 53 -3.91 -7.02 15.96
C TYR A 53 -4.12 -5.90 16.94
N ILE A 54 -4.28 -4.67 16.44
CA ILE A 54 -4.47 -3.47 17.25
C ILE A 54 -5.75 -2.78 16.81
N PRO A 55 -6.80 -2.79 17.65
CA PRO A 55 -8.05 -2.11 17.33
C PRO A 55 -7.85 -0.59 17.31
N MET A 56 -8.33 0.05 16.25
CA MET A 56 -8.24 1.49 16.08
C MET A 56 -9.40 1.98 15.20
N PRO A 57 -10.12 3.05 15.62
CA PRO A 57 -11.17 3.63 14.79
C PRO A 57 -10.67 4.02 13.41
N ALA A 58 -11.48 3.79 12.38
CA ALA A 58 -11.18 4.24 11.05
C ALA A 58 -10.98 5.77 11.03
N PHE A 59 -9.85 6.23 10.51
CA PHE A 59 -9.49 7.65 10.51
C PHE A 59 -10.54 8.50 9.80
N SER A 60 -11.11 8.00 8.68
CA SER A 60 -12.18 8.67 7.95
C SER A 60 -13.49 8.81 8.73
N ARG A 61 -13.71 7.97 9.75
CA ARG A 61 -14.89 8.10 10.65
C ARG A 61 -14.63 8.98 11.84
N ALA A 62 -13.39 9.02 12.31
CA ALA A 62 -12.98 9.87 13.44
C ALA A 62 -12.85 11.35 13.03
N HIS A 63 -12.68 11.65 11.75
CA HIS A 63 -12.42 12.97 11.21
C HIS A 63 -13.37 13.28 10.07
N ALA A 64 -14.33 14.18 10.31
CA ALA A 64 -15.45 14.48 9.41
C ALA A 64 -15.02 14.94 8.00
N GLU A 65 -13.88 15.63 7.89
CA GLU A 65 -13.31 16.07 6.62
C GLU A 65 -12.92 14.93 5.68
N TRP A 66 -12.77 13.70 6.22
CA TRP A 66 -12.38 12.50 5.49
C TRP A 66 -13.53 11.53 5.24
N ALA A 67 -14.76 11.86 5.63
CA ALA A 67 -15.91 10.95 5.51
C ALA A 67 -16.10 10.41 4.09
N ASP A 68 -15.81 11.22 3.06
CA ASP A 68 -15.91 10.86 1.64
C ASP A 68 -14.60 10.31 1.04
N TYR A 69 -13.57 10.06 1.87
CA TYR A 69 -12.27 9.59 1.41
C TYR A 69 -11.71 8.48 2.32
N PRO A 70 -12.31 7.28 2.33
CA PRO A 70 -11.91 6.20 3.23
C PRO A 70 -10.49 5.66 2.97
N PHE A 71 -9.89 5.91 1.80
CA PHE A 71 -8.49 5.56 1.51
C PHE A 71 -7.49 6.16 2.49
N ILE A 72 -7.87 7.25 3.21
CA ILE A 72 -7.02 7.85 4.24
C ILE A 72 -6.78 6.91 5.43
N ASN A 73 -7.62 5.89 5.64
CA ASN A 73 -7.47 4.94 6.73
C ASN A 73 -6.14 4.20 6.66
N SER A 74 -5.63 3.93 5.44
CA SER A 74 -4.33 3.29 5.22
C SER A 74 -3.12 4.13 5.66
N LEU A 75 -3.34 5.40 6.03
CA LEU A 75 -2.33 6.34 6.53
C LEU A 75 -2.64 6.82 7.94
N GLY A 76 -3.90 7.01 8.25
CA GLY A 76 -4.36 7.71 9.46
C GLY A 76 -3.88 7.09 10.77
N TYR A 77 -3.69 5.77 10.81
CA TYR A 77 -3.19 5.09 12.01
C TYR A 77 -1.77 5.51 12.43
N PHE A 78 -0.97 6.09 11.53
CA PHE A 78 0.34 6.61 11.88
C PHE A 78 0.31 7.85 12.78
N SER A 79 -0.80 8.57 12.82
CA SER A 79 -0.98 9.73 13.71
C SER A 79 -1.52 9.37 15.08
N SER A 80 -1.82 8.10 15.33
CA SER A 80 -2.39 7.63 16.59
C SER A 80 -1.32 7.24 17.62
N PRO A 81 -1.62 7.26 18.92
CA PRO A 81 -0.72 6.76 19.97
C PRO A 81 -0.37 5.28 19.81
N GLU A 82 -1.27 4.49 19.23
CA GLU A 82 -1.11 3.06 19.00
C GLU A 82 0.04 2.73 18.06
N ILE A 83 0.52 3.70 17.26
CA ILE A 83 1.71 3.54 16.42
C ILE A 83 2.96 3.20 17.23
N ALA A 84 2.96 3.44 18.53
CA ALA A 84 4.04 3.04 19.45
C ALA A 84 4.31 1.52 19.38
N ALA A 85 3.35 0.71 18.96
CA ALA A 85 3.54 -0.74 18.79
C ALA A 85 4.63 -1.10 17.77
N ILE A 86 4.93 -0.23 16.81
CA ILE A 86 6.03 -0.47 15.86
C ILE A 86 7.35 0.18 16.27
N ALA A 87 7.38 0.97 17.34
CA ALA A 87 8.56 1.77 17.70
C ALA A 87 9.81 0.95 18.07
N SER A 88 9.64 -0.30 18.51
CA SER A 88 10.73 -1.20 18.85
C SER A 88 11.38 -1.87 17.63
N TYR A 89 10.75 -1.82 16.47
CA TYR A 89 11.30 -2.39 15.24
C TYR A 89 12.33 -1.45 14.62
N ARG A 90 13.36 -2.03 14.00
CA ARG A 90 14.37 -1.24 13.30
C ARG A 90 13.84 -0.63 11.99
N CYS A 91 13.05 -1.41 11.27
CA CYS A 91 12.48 -1.02 9.97
C CYS A 91 11.02 -1.44 9.92
N VAL A 92 10.26 -0.75 9.10
CA VAL A 92 8.86 -1.06 8.81
C VAL A 92 8.59 -0.98 7.31
N LEU A 93 7.81 -1.92 6.81
CA LEU A 93 7.10 -1.81 5.54
C LEU A 93 5.68 -1.33 5.85
N ARG A 94 5.32 -0.14 5.40
CA ARG A 94 3.92 0.29 5.31
C ARG A 94 3.38 -0.19 3.97
N THR A 95 2.27 -0.93 3.98
CA THR A 95 1.66 -1.52 2.80
C THR A 95 0.14 -1.56 2.92
N ASP A 96 -0.55 -1.81 1.82
CA ASP A 96 -1.99 -2.10 1.79
C ASP A 96 -2.23 -3.61 1.97
N CYS A 97 -3.48 -4.01 2.24
CA CYS A 97 -3.82 -5.42 2.48
C CYS A 97 -3.77 -6.29 1.22
N ASP A 98 -3.99 -5.70 0.04
CA ASP A 98 -4.03 -6.37 -1.26
C ASP A 98 -2.64 -6.55 -1.90
N CYS A 99 -1.67 -6.90 -1.06
CA CYS A 99 -0.28 -7.04 -1.45
C CYS A 99 0.26 -8.44 -1.19
N PHE A 100 1.32 -8.80 -1.91
CA PHE A 100 1.97 -10.11 -1.83
C PHE A 100 3.47 -9.93 -1.66
N LEU A 101 4.02 -10.44 -0.56
CA LEU A 101 5.47 -10.50 -0.38
C LEU A 101 6.02 -11.66 -1.21
N THR A 102 7.12 -11.44 -1.92
CA THR A 102 7.81 -12.49 -2.69
C THR A 102 8.93 -13.13 -1.86
N PRO A 103 9.47 -14.29 -2.26
CA PRO A 103 10.63 -14.90 -1.62
C PRO A 103 11.88 -14.01 -1.62
N HIS A 104 11.90 -12.94 -2.43
CA HIS A 104 13.00 -11.98 -2.49
C HIS A 104 12.89 -10.85 -1.45
N PHE A 105 11.76 -10.71 -0.75
CA PHE A 105 11.55 -9.66 0.26
C PHE A 105 12.66 -9.61 1.31
N LYS A 106 13.18 -10.77 1.72
CA LYS A 106 14.31 -10.88 2.65
C LYS A 106 15.61 -10.20 2.18
N ASN A 107 15.72 -9.90 0.89
CA ASN A 107 16.89 -9.25 0.30
C ASN A 107 16.75 -7.72 0.24
N LEU A 108 15.60 -7.17 0.65
CA LEU A 108 15.36 -5.73 0.67
C LEU A 108 16.35 -5.05 1.62
N ASN A 109 17.05 -4.04 1.13
CA ASN A 109 18.13 -3.40 1.88
C ASN A 109 17.56 -2.51 3.02
N PRO A 110 17.77 -2.87 4.31
CA PRO A 110 17.20 -2.12 5.42
C PRO A 110 17.87 -0.76 5.68
N ARG A 111 18.93 -0.43 4.95
CA ARG A 111 19.64 0.86 5.07
C ARG A 111 19.07 1.94 4.17
N LEU A 112 18.24 1.57 3.18
CA LEU A 112 17.65 2.48 2.23
C LEU A 112 16.16 2.60 2.50
N THR A 113 15.63 3.83 2.49
CA THR A 113 14.20 4.02 2.36
C THR A 113 13.81 3.75 0.92
N THR A 114 12.92 2.78 0.71
CA THR A 114 12.50 2.31 -0.62
C THR A 114 11.01 2.56 -0.79
N PHE A 115 10.65 3.19 -1.88
CA PHE A 115 9.27 3.46 -2.28
C PHE A 115 8.83 2.48 -3.36
N GLY A 116 7.57 2.12 -3.36
CA GLY A 116 6.93 1.44 -4.47
C GLY A 116 6.90 2.30 -5.73
N ALA A 117 6.71 1.67 -6.88
CA ALA A 117 6.49 2.35 -8.15
C ALA A 117 4.98 2.56 -8.38
N GLY A 118 4.57 3.79 -8.66
CA GLY A 118 3.18 4.15 -8.96
C GLY A 118 2.93 4.37 -10.45
N GLN A 119 1.66 4.43 -10.85
CA GLN A 119 1.23 4.72 -12.22
C GLN A 119 0.03 5.68 -12.25
N TYR A 120 -0.14 6.50 -11.22
CA TYR A 120 -1.33 7.35 -11.06
C TYR A 120 -1.25 8.69 -11.78
N ALA A 121 -0.12 9.06 -12.33
CA ALA A 121 0.03 10.33 -13.01
C ALA A 121 0.80 10.17 -14.33
N GLY A 122 0.12 9.58 -15.31
CA GLY A 122 0.58 9.50 -16.69
C GLY A 122 0.20 10.71 -17.53
N GLU A 123 -0.85 11.45 -17.13
CA GLU A 123 -1.33 12.57 -17.91
C GLU A 123 -0.49 13.85 -17.69
N PRO A 124 -0.08 14.55 -18.75
CA PRO A 124 0.73 15.77 -18.65
C PRO A 124 0.11 16.84 -17.76
N GLU A 125 -1.23 16.97 -17.76
CA GLU A 125 -1.97 17.89 -16.90
C GLU A 125 -1.74 17.61 -15.42
N VAL A 126 -1.77 16.33 -15.02
CA VAL A 126 -1.55 15.91 -13.62
C VAL A 126 -0.13 16.23 -13.19
N VAL A 127 0.85 15.90 -14.03
CA VAL A 127 2.27 16.18 -13.77
C VAL A 127 2.50 17.69 -13.63
N HIS A 128 1.92 18.49 -14.55
CA HIS A 128 2.03 19.94 -14.49
C HIS A 128 1.40 20.51 -13.22
N ARG A 129 0.19 20.05 -12.85
CA ARG A 129 -0.49 20.53 -11.64
C ARG A 129 0.27 20.19 -10.37
N LEU A 130 0.84 18.99 -10.27
CA LEU A 130 1.72 18.61 -9.17
C LEU A 130 2.97 19.50 -9.10
N ALA A 131 3.56 19.86 -10.24
CA ALA A 131 4.70 20.78 -10.27
C ALA A 131 4.34 22.17 -9.73
N VAL A 132 3.19 22.72 -10.16
CA VAL A 132 2.69 24.02 -9.67
C VAL A 132 2.42 23.98 -8.16
N ILE A 133 1.83 22.90 -7.66
CA ILE A 133 1.58 22.72 -6.22
C ILE A 133 2.89 22.63 -5.46
N ALA A 134 3.85 21.83 -5.95
CA ALA A 134 5.17 21.71 -5.34
C ALA A 134 5.87 23.06 -5.21
N GLU A 135 5.92 23.86 -6.28
CA GLU A 135 6.49 25.19 -6.27
C GLU A 135 5.78 26.11 -5.25
N ARG A 136 4.45 26.11 -5.25
CA ARG A 136 3.65 26.88 -4.28
C ARG A 136 3.95 26.50 -2.82
N TRP A 137 4.27 25.22 -2.57
CA TRP A 137 4.60 24.72 -1.23
C TRP A 137 6.09 24.78 -0.91
N GLY A 138 6.91 25.35 -1.81
CA GLY A 138 8.37 25.45 -1.63
C GLY A 138 9.11 24.11 -1.79
N ILE A 139 8.48 23.15 -2.46
CA ILE A 139 9.05 21.85 -2.77
C ILE A 139 9.60 21.91 -4.20
N LYS A 140 10.83 21.41 -4.41
CA LYS A 140 11.37 21.33 -5.76
C LYS A 140 10.55 20.35 -6.61
N PRO A 141 10.01 20.77 -7.78
CA PRO A 141 9.14 19.95 -8.60
C PRO A 141 9.94 18.86 -9.32
N VAL A 142 10.02 17.68 -8.75
CA VAL A 142 10.51 16.46 -9.40
C VAL A 142 9.43 15.40 -9.27
N PHE A 143 9.06 14.78 -10.37
CA PHE A 143 8.00 13.81 -10.37
C PHE A 143 8.56 12.39 -10.52
N ASN A 144 8.36 11.56 -9.49
CA ASN A 144 8.89 10.20 -9.44
C ASN A 144 7.80 9.12 -9.54
N ASN A 145 6.50 9.49 -9.42
CA ASN A 145 5.36 8.57 -9.48
C ASN A 145 5.52 7.38 -8.51
N ILE A 146 5.70 7.68 -7.21
CA ILE A 146 5.88 6.66 -6.18
C ILE A 146 4.58 5.88 -5.92
N GLY A 147 4.71 4.62 -5.53
CA GLY A 147 3.60 3.75 -5.14
C GLY A 147 3.05 4.03 -3.74
N SER A 148 2.10 3.22 -3.31
CA SER A 148 1.50 3.33 -1.97
C SER A 148 2.41 2.78 -0.88
N SER A 149 3.24 1.79 -1.19
CA SER A 149 4.07 1.12 -0.20
C SER A 149 5.40 1.82 0.01
N VAL A 150 5.86 1.81 1.25
CA VAL A 150 7.17 2.35 1.62
C VAL A 150 7.82 1.49 2.70
N PHE A 151 9.12 1.22 2.53
CA PHE A 151 9.96 0.51 3.47
C PHE A 151 11.11 1.38 3.95
N GLY A 152 11.42 1.34 5.24
CA GLY A 152 12.56 2.07 5.79
C GLY A 152 12.65 2.00 7.30
N LYS A 153 13.55 2.81 7.88
CA LYS A 153 13.65 2.94 9.34
C LYS A 153 12.35 3.47 9.92
N VAL A 154 11.92 2.92 11.05
CA VAL A 154 10.64 3.23 11.69
C VAL A 154 10.47 4.73 11.90
N GLU A 155 11.46 5.42 12.46
CA GLU A 155 11.41 6.86 12.72
C GLU A 155 11.18 7.68 11.45
N ASN A 156 11.83 7.30 10.34
CA ASN A 156 11.69 7.99 9.07
C ASN A 156 10.30 7.77 8.47
N ILE A 157 9.78 6.55 8.54
CA ILE A 157 8.46 6.22 7.99
C ILE A 157 7.36 6.90 8.78
N ILE A 158 7.44 6.93 10.11
CA ILE A 158 6.48 7.66 10.96
C ILE A 158 6.50 9.16 10.60
N THR A 159 7.67 9.78 10.52
CA THR A 159 7.80 11.21 10.18
C THR A 159 7.24 11.49 8.78
N TYR A 160 7.67 10.71 7.79
CA TYR A 160 7.17 10.81 6.42
C TYR A 160 5.66 10.69 6.33
N THR A 161 5.07 9.68 7.00
CA THR A 161 3.62 9.44 6.91
C THR A 161 2.81 10.54 7.59
N ASN A 162 3.32 11.15 8.66
CA ASN A 162 2.67 12.32 9.26
C ASN A 162 2.69 13.55 8.33
N ILE A 163 3.82 13.81 7.64
CA ILE A 163 3.89 14.85 6.59
C ILE A 163 2.94 14.51 5.44
N HIS A 164 2.86 13.23 5.07
CA HIS A 164 1.96 12.74 4.02
C HIS A 164 0.49 13.02 4.38
N LEU A 165 0.07 12.75 5.61
CA LEU A 165 -1.28 13.08 6.12
C LEU A 165 -1.56 14.58 6.08
N GLU A 166 -0.62 15.40 6.50
CA GLU A 166 -0.73 16.87 6.42
C GLU A 166 -0.92 17.32 4.97
N TYR A 167 -0.15 16.78 4.05
CA TYR A 167 -0.27 17.13 2.63
C TYR A 167 -1.55 16.58 2.00
N CYS A 168 -2.06 15.44 2.45
CA CYS A 168 -3.40 14.99 2.09
C CYS A 168 -4.46 16.04 2.47
N LYS A 169 -4.38 16.56 3.69
CA LYS A 169 -5.31 17.58 4.17
C LYS A 169 -5.21 18.86 3.35
N ARG A 170 -4.00 19.35 3.10
CA ARG A 170 -3.79 20.53 2.27
C ARG A 170 -4.34 20.37 0.86
N LEU A 171 -4.09 19.22 0.21
CA LEU A 171 -4.67 18.95 -1.12
C LEU A 171 -6.20 18.89 -1.08
N LEU A 172 -6.78 18.29 -0.04
CA LEU A 172 -8.23 18.25 0.11
C LEU A 172 -8.83 19.65 0.16
N GLU A 173 -8.22 20.53 0.96
CA GLU A 173 -8.69 21.89 1.20
C GLU A 173 -8.40 22.86 0.02
N GLU A 174 -7.22 22.74 -0.60
CA GLU A 174 -6.77 23.68 -1.63
C GLU A 174 -7.18 23.27 -3.05
N GLU A 175 -7.23 21.95 -3.34
CA GLU A 175 -7.35 21.44 -4.70
C GLU A 175 -8.65 20.67 -4.99
N PHE A 176 -9.27 20.10 -3.95
CA PHE A 176 -10.47 19.26 -4.10
C PHE A 176 -11.70 19.80 -3.34
N LYS A 177 -11.66 21.06 -2.92
CA LYS A 177 -12.76 21.72 -2.22
C LYS A 177 -14.02 21.79 -3.09
N ASP A 178 -13.86 22.10 -4.36
CA ASP A 178 -14.96 22.41 -5.29
C ASP A 178 -15.27 21.26 -6.27
N GLY A 179 -14.61 20.09 -6.12
CA GLY A 179 -14.89 18.98 -7.00
C GLY A 179 -13.95 17.78 -6.83
N ILE A 180 -14.38 16.64 -7.35
CA ILE A 180 -13.64 15.38 -7.24
C ILE A 180 -12.73 15.11 -8.45
N GLY A 181 -12.86 15.88 -9.54
CA GLY A 181 -12.15 15.61 -10.77
C GLY A 181 -12.57 14.30 -11.45
N LYS A 182 -11.72 13.80 -12.36
CA LYS A 182 -12.00 12.58 -13.12
C LYS A 182 -10.71 11.87 -13.52
N TRP A 183 -10.65 10.58 -13.26
CA TRP A 183 -9.58 9.70 -13.76
C TRP A 183 -9.62 9.59 -15.32
N PRO A 184 -8.47 9.57 -16.03
CA PRO A 184 -7.08 9.59 -15.54
C PRO A 184 -6.47 10.99 -15.30
N GLY A 185 -7.24 12.09 -15.44
CA GLY A 185 -6.81 13.44 -15.11
C GLY A 185 -6.73 13.70 -13.60
N TRP A 186 -6.78 14.97 -13.21
CA TRP A 186 -6.73 15.35 -11.79
C TRP A 186 -7.94 14.81 -11.03
N TYR A 187 -7.71 13.91 -10.08
CA TYR A 187 -8.79 13.13 -9.48
C TYR A 187 -8.59 12.90 -7.98
N LYS A 188 -9.59 13.24 -7.16
CA LYS A 188 -9.58 13.07 -5.70
C LYS A 188 -9.32 11.62 -5.26
N GLY A 189 -9.78 10.62 -6.03
CA GLY A 189 -9.61 9.21 -5.69
C GLY A 189 -8.16 8.76 -5.52
N VAL A 190 -7.19 9.51 -6.06
CA VAL A 190 -5.74 9.25 -5.90
C VAL A 190 -5.03 10.36 -5.12
N LEU A 191 -5.77 11.15 -4.35
CA LEU A 191 -5.23 12.28 -3.55
C LEU A 191 -4.06 11.85 -2.67
N SER A 192 -4.16 10.72 -1.97
CA SER A 192 -3.09 10.20 -1.12
C SER A 192 -1.81 9.92 -1.90
N MET A 193 -1.90 9.49 -3.16
CA MET A 193 -0.73 9.26 -4.00
C MET A 193 -0.03 10.57 -4.35
N TYR A 194 -0.80 11.62 -4.72
CA TYR A 194 -0.27 12.96 -4.96
C TYR A 194 0.43 13.53 -3.73
N ALA A 195 -0.23 13.45 -2.57
CA ALA A 195 0.32 13.92 -1.31
C ALA A 195 1.58 13.14 -0.90
N GLY A 196 1.59 11.82 -1.11
CA GLY A 196 2.73 10.96 -0.82
C GLY A 196 3.97 11.34 -1.63
N GLN A 197 3.79 11.62 -2.93
CA GLN A 197 4.85 12.11 -3.80
C GLN A 197 5.46 13.42 -3.28
N LEU A 198 4.63 14.40 -2.93
CA LEU A 198 5.06 15.70 -2.41
C LEU A 198 5.75 15.55 -1.06
N ALA A 199 5.21 14.73 -0.16
CA ALA A 199 5.78 14.44 1.15
C ALA A 199 7.15 13.76 1.05
N ALA A 200 7.30 12.77 0.15
CA ALA A 200 8.56 12.09 -0.06
C ALA A 200 9.65 13.05 -0.55
N GLN A 201 9.33 13.92 -1.49
CA GLN A 201 10.25 14.94 -1.98
C GLN A 201 10.61 15.96 -0.90
N SER A 202 9.64 16.39 -0.11
CA SER A 202 9.86 17.34 0.97
C SER A 202 10.78 16.79 2.07
N TYR A 203 10.63 15.53 2.43
CA TYR A 203 11.35 14.93 3.55
C TYR A 203 12.65 14.25 3.15
N PHE A 204 12.64 13.43 2.07
CA PHE A 204 13.82 12.67 1.64
C PHE A 204 14.62 13.37 0.52
N GLY A 205 14.08 14.44 -0.06
CA GLY A 205 14.71 15.13 -1.18
C GLY A 205 14.40 14.45 -2.53
N LEU A 206 15.25 14.73 -3.52
CA LEU A 206 14.94 14.41 -4.92
C LEU A 206 15.40 13.01 -5.36
N ALA A 207 16.41 12.47 -4.71
CA ALA A 207 16.98 11.16 -5.03
C ALA A 207 16.25 10.05 -4.25
N LEU A 208 15.03 9.75 -4.65
CA LEU A 208 14.25 8.66 -4.05
C LEU A 208 14.69 7.31 -4.62
N ASN A 209 14.84 6.32 -3.75
CA ASN A 209 15.01 4.92 -4.17
C ASN A 209 13.64 4.32 -4.45
N ILE A 210 13.33 4.05 -5.70
CA ILE A 210 12.02 3.58 -6.16
C ILE A 210 12.18 2.26 -6.90
N GLY A 211 11.27 1.34 -6.60
CA GLY A 211 11.18 0.04 -7.26
C GLY A 211 11.31 -1.13 -6.32
N GLY A 212 10.96 -2.30 -6.83
CA GLY A 212 10.93 -3.54 -6.06
C GLY A 212 9.76 -3.66 -5.09
N LEU A 213 9.07 -2.56 -4.78
CA LEU A 213 7.79 -2.52 -4.09
C LEU A 213 6.69 -2.08 -5.07
N ASP A 214 5.46 -2.48 -4.80
CA ASP A 214 4.28 -2.22 -5.64
C ASP A 214 4.46 -2.70 -7.09
N VAL A 215 5.19 -3.80 -7.29
CA VAL A 215 5.29 -4.46 -8.60
C VAL A 215 3.89 -4.83 -9.06
N HIS A 216 3.61 -4.60 -10.33
CA HIS A 216 2.27 -4.76 -10.86
C HIS A 216 1.87 -6.24 -11.01
N CYS A 217 0.71 -6.63 -10.46
CA CYS A 217 0.22 -8.01 -10.46
C CYS A 217 -0.26 -8.55 -11.82
N MET A 218 -0.32 -7.72 -12.86
CA MET A 218 -0.78 -8.13 -14.20
C MET A 218 0.27 -8.81 -15.07
N CYS A 219 1.50 -8.85 -14.61
CA CYS A 219 2.61 -9.26 -15.44
C CYS A 219 2.71 -10.79 -15.54
N HIS A 220 2.94 -11.30 -16.73
CA HIS A 220 3.31 -12.70 -16.98
C HIS A 220 4.82 -12.93 -16.95
N ASP A 221 5.58 -11.92 -16.52
CA ASP A 221 7.00 -12.07 -16.36
C ASP A 221 7.33 -12.94 -15.15
N PRO A 222 8.48 -13.62 -15.15
CA PRO A 222 9.01 -14.25 -13.95
C PRO A 222 9.25 -13.23 -12.84
N ILE A 223 9.03 -13.65 -11.60
CA ILE A 223 9.37 -12.83 -10.42
C ILE A 223 10.88 -12.58 -10.44
N GLY A 224 11.27 -11.32 -10.64
CA GLY A 224 12.65 -10.88 -10.65
C GLY A 224 13.27 -10.83 -9.25
N SER A 225 14.60 -10.90 -9.18
CA SER A 225 15.33 -10.87 -7.91
C SER A 225 15.17 -9.58 -7.10
N GLN A 226 14.65 -8.53 -7.73
CA GLN A 226 14.33 -7.24 -7.10
C GLN A 226 12.82 -7.01 -6.94
N ASP A 227 11.97 -7.96 -7.28
CA ASP A 227 10.54 -7.89 -7.05
C ASP A 227 10.26 -8.37 -5.62
N TYR A 228 10.31 -7.47 -4.67
CA TYR A 228 10.17 -7.79 -3.25
C TYR A 228 8.71 -7.89 -2.82
N HIS A 229 7.83 -7.14 -3.48
CA HIS A 229 6.47 -6.92 -3.05
C HIS A 229 5.60 -6.57 -4.26
N ILE A 230 4.50 -7.31 -4.46
CA ILE A 230 3.56 -7.16 -5.56
C ILE A 230 2.28 -6.55 -5.00
N HIS A 231 1.65 -5.63 -5.73
CA HIS A 231 0.42 -4.96 -5.33
C HIS A 231 -0.71 -5.21 -6.33
N ALA A 232 -1.89 -5.62 -5.84
CA ALA A 232 -3.06 -5.90 -6.66
C ALA A 232 -3.91 -4.65 -6.92
N TRP A 233 -3.31 -3.60 -7.48
CA TRP A 233 -4.05 -2.41 -7.91
C TRP A 233 -4.95 -2.70 -9.12
N HIS A 234 -5.38 -1.71 -9.87
CA HIS A 234 -6.31 -1.91 -10.98
C HIS A 234 -5.74 -2.79 -12.09
N SER A 235 -6.39 -3.95 -12.33
CA SER A 235 -6.10 -4.81 -13.45
C SER A 235 -7.37 -5.46 -13.96
N TYR A 236 -7.53 -5.55 -15.26
CA TYR A 236 -8.62 -6.27 -15.93
C TYR A 236 -8.15 -7.54 -16.62
N GLU A 237 -6.84 -7.76 -16.69
CA GLU A 237 -6.21 -8.92 -17.30
C GLU A 237 -5.65 -9.83 -16.22
N HIS A 238 -5.38 -11.09 -16.50
CA HIS A 238 -4.79 -12.09 -15.62
C HIS A 238 -5.29 -12.06 -14.16
N PHE A 239 -4.44 -11.74 -13.17
CA PHE A 239 -4.90 -11.56 -11.80
C PHE A 239 -5.44 -10.15 -11.60
N SER A 240 -6.67 -10.09 -11.06
CA SER A 240 -7.32 -8.85 -10.64
C SER A 240 -8.12 -9.09 -9.39
N LYS A 241 -7.95 -8.25 -8.37
CA LYS A 241 -8.77 -8.32 -7.14
C LYS A 241 -10.27 -8.16 -7.44
N PHE A 242 -10.65 -7.39 -8.45
CA PHE A 242 -12.05 -7.22 -8.86
C PHE A 242 -12.62 -8.49 -9.51
N ASN A 243 -11.84 -9.15 -10.35
CA ASN A 243 -12.19 -10.45 -10.89
C ASN A 243 -12.29 -11.52 -9.80
N TRP A 244 -11.40 -11.47 -8.79
CA TRP A 244 -11.47 -12.33 -7.61
C TRP A 244 -12.77 -12.10 -6.85
N ARG A 245 -13.09 -10.86 -6.50
CA ARG A 245 -14.31 -10.48 -5.79
C ARG A 245 -15.59 -10.89 -6.55
N SER A 246 -15.56 -10.88 -7.89
CA SER A 246 -16.67 -11.34 -8.74
C SER A 246 -16.75 -12.86 -8.91
N GLY A 247 -15.77 -13.60 -8.38
CA GLY A 247 -15.71 -15.06 -8.46
C GLY A 247 -15.26 -15.62 -9.81
N LYS A 248 -14.62 -14.83 -10.66
CA LYS A 248 -14.15 -15.25 -12.00
C LYS A 248 -13.14 -16.39 -11.96
N TYR A 249 -12.44 -16.58 -10.84
CA TYR A 249 -11.39 -17.58 -10.68
C TYR A 249 -11.83 -18.86 -9.96
N ARG A 250 -13.14 -19.11 -9.79
CA ARG A 250 -13.66 -20.24 -9.02
C ARG A 250 -13.29 -21.60 -9.62
N ASP A 251 -13.20 -21.67 -10.95
CA ASP A 251 -12.96 -22.92 -11.69
C ASP A 251 -11.51 -23.10 -12.11
N ILE A 252 -10.59 -22.27 -11.60
CA ILE A 252 -9.18 -22.37 -11.92
C ILE A 252 -8.55 -23.56 -11.19
N ASP A 253 -7.77 -24.36 -11.92
CA ASP A 253 -6.87 -25.34 -11.31
C ASP A 253 -5.62 -24.63 -10.75
N PHE A 254 -5.64 -24.33 -9.46
CA PHE A 254 -4.51 -23.69 -8.78
C PHE A 254 -3.21 -24.51 -8.79
N LYS A 255 -3.32 -25.84 -9.07
CA LYS A 255 -2.11 -26.69 -9.19
C LYS A 255 -1.41 -26.52 -10.53
N ALA A 256 -2.10 -26.00 -11.54
CA ALA A 256 -1.51 -25.71 -12.85
C ALA A 256 -0.78 -24.36 -12.91
N LEU A 257 -0.92 -23.52 -11.89
CA LEU A 257 -0.26 -22.20 -11.83
C LEU A 257 1.23 -22.34 -11.56
N ASN A 258 2.00 -21.45 -12.16
CA ASN A 258 3.45 -21.37 -11.94
C ASN A 258 3.78 -20.24 -10.93
N PRO A 259 4.10 -20.54 -9.66
CA PRO A 259 4.36 -19.51 -8.65
C PRO A 259 5.64 -18.71 -8.90
N LEU A 260 6.39 -18.98 -9.96
CA LEU A 260 7.52 -18.15 -10.40
C LEU A 260 7.10 -17.02 -11.33
N ILE A 261 5.86 -17.01 -11.80
CA ILE A 261 5.27 -15.97 -12.64
C ILE A 261 4.42 -15.04 -11.78
N ILE A 262 4.56 -13.73 -11.94
CA ILE A 262 3.93 -12.73 -11.08
C ILE A 262 2.41 -12.92 -10.95
N ALA A 263 1.68 -12.98 -12.06
CA ALA A 263 0.23 -13.11 -12.04
C ALA A 263 -0.25 -14.44 -11.47
N ASP A 264 0.43 -15.54 -11.83
CA ASP A 264 0.13 -16.87 -11.32
C ASP A 264 0.42 -16.97 -9.83
N TYR A 265 1.52 -16.36 -9.35
CA TYR A 265 1.86 -16.28 -7.93
C TYR A 265 0.76 -15.60 -7.12
N CYS A 266 0.30 -14.42 -7.58
CA CYS A 266 -0.78 -13.71 -6.91
C CYS A 266 -2.06 -14.55 -6.85
N LEU A 267 -2.43 -15.18 -7.96
CA LEU A 267 -3.62 -16.01 -8.05
C LEU A 267 -3.51 -17.26 -7.17
N TRP A 268 -2.34 -17.91 -7.16
CA TRP A 268 -2.06 -19.09 -6.35
C TRP A 268 -2.13 -18.78 -4.85
N ILE A 269 -1.47 -17.69 -4.39
CA ILE A 269 -1.54 -17.23 -3.00
C ILE A 269 -2.98 -16.86 -2.62
N ALA A 270 -3.72 -16.17 -3.49
CA ALA A 270 -5.09 -15.80 -3.23
C ALA A 270 -5.99 -17.04 -3.08
N GLY A 271 -5.79 -18.07 -3.92
CA GLY A 271 -6.64 -19.25 -3.96
C GLY A 271 -6.46 -20.22 -2.80
N LYS A 272 -5.24 -20.57 -2.49
CA LYS A 272 -4.96 -21.56 -1.43
C LYS A 272 -3.85 -21.13 -0.48
N GLY A 273 -2.82 -20.47 -1.02
CA GLY A 273 -1.58 -20.33 -0.27
C GLY A 273 -0.90 -21.68 0.00
N PRO A 274 0.21 -21.69 0.70
CA PRO A 274 0.82 -22.94 1.17
C PRO A 274 -0.14 -23.64 2.14
N GLU A 275 -0.29 -24.95 1.96
CA GLU A 275 -0.84 -25.84 2.99
C GLU A 275 0.17 -25.97 4.12
#